data_fa35f23c985b7e5cc56f96f377528f5a
#
_entry.id   fa35f23c985b7e5cc56f96f377528f5a
#
_cell.length_a   1.000
_cell.length_b   1.000
_cell.length_c   1.000
_cell.angle_alpha   90.00
_cell.angle_beta   90.00
_cell.angle_gamma   90.00
#
_symmetry.space_group_name_H-M   'P 1'
#
loop_
_entity.id
_entity.type
_entity.pdbx_description
1 polymer ?
#
loop_
_entity_poly.entity_id
_entity_poly.type
_entity_poly.pdbx_seq_one_letter_code
_entity_poly.pdbx_strand_id
1 'polypeptide(L)'
;MKQYQLLILSIAICFSAICAKAQQPHALKQLIASNEMRYASIGCMVKEIGSSQKATVNYQTNMRLTPASVLKTVTTATALELLGEDYRYPTEIQYDGVIQNGNLNGNLYIKGHGDPTLGSSHFEPESKEFIQEWTNAIRNAGIKKINGRVVADESIFDTEGISLKWVYEDLGSYYGTGSYGTNVFDNMYALFISTGNSGTLPRILRSEPNVDIVFHNYLHAKSIAKDSSYI
;
A
#
# COMPACT_ATOMS: atom_id res chain seq x y z
N MET A 1 -0.53 31.74 -65.38
CA MET A 1 0.56 31.96 -64.39
C MET A 1 0.01 32.23 -62.99
N LYS A 2 -0.91 33.14 -62.77
CA LYS A 2 -1.47 33.46 -61.43
C LYS A 2 -2.14 32.26 -60.70
N GLN A 3 -2.81 31.38 -61.43
CA GLN A 3 -3.53 30.22 -60.84
C GLN A 3 -2.54 29.15 -60.29
N TYR A 4 -1.42 28.91 -60.93
CA TYR A 4 -0.38 27.98 -60.46
C TYR A 4 0.39 28.51 -59.24
N GLN A 5 0.56 29.83 -59.15
CA GLN A 5 1.17 30.46 -57.97
C GLN A 5 0.30 30.34 -56.72
N LEU A 6 -1.03 30.48 -56.86
CA LEU A 6 -1.96 30.29 -55.77
C LEU A 6 -2.03 28.81 -55.30
N LEU A 7 -1.94 27.86 -56.23
CA LEU A 7 -1.93 26.43 -55.93
C LEU A 7 -0.66 26.01 -55.19
N ILE A 8 0.51 26.52 -55.61
CA ILE A 8 1.77 26.26 -54.94
C ILE A 8 1.82 26.88 -53.56
N LEU A 9 1.26 28.08 -53.37
CA LEU A 9 1.17 28.76 -52.09
C LEU A 9 0.25 28.01 -51.12
N SER A 10 -0.90 27.48 -51.56
CA SER A 10 -1.78 26.69 -50.72
C SER A 10 -1.18 25.34 -50.34
N ILE A 11 -0.45 24.68 -51.22
CA ILE A 11 0.27 23.45 -50.94
C ILE A 11 1.43 23.70 -49.91
N ALA A 12 2.14 24.81 -50.03
CA ALA A 12 3.20 25.18 -49.07
C ALA A 12 2.63 25.51 -47.67
N ILE A 13 1.47 26.16 -47.60
CA ILE A 13 0.77 26.42 -46.33
C ILE A 13 0.24 25.12 -45.70
N CYS A 14 -0.29 24.20 -46.51
CA CYS A 14 -0.70 22.88 -45.97
C CYS A 14 0.49 22.04 -45.50
N PHE A 15 1.65 22.12 -46.15
CA PHE A 15 2.86 21.41 -45.70
C PHE A 15 3.49 22.00 -44.43
N SER A 16 3.38 23.29 -44.19
CA SER A 16 3.86 23.91 -42.95
C SER A 16 2.95 23.63 -41.73
N ALA A 17 1.68 23.28 -41.93
CA ALA A 17 0.76 22.93 -40.87
C ALA A 17 0.93 21.47 -40.34
N ILE A 18 1.67 20.60 -41.06
CA ILE A 18 1.77 19.16 -40.75
C ILE A 18 2.93 18.85 -39.77
N CYS A 19 3.80 19.80 -39.45
CA CYS A 19 4.96 19.56 -38.58
C CYS A 19 5.01 20.39 -37.29
N ALA A 20 3.88 20.70 -36.67
CA ALA A 20 3.90 21.08 -35.26
C ALA A 20 4.16 19.82 -34.40
N LYS A 21 5.36 19.27 -34.45
CA LYS A 21 5.84 18.37 -33.41
C LYS A 21 5.77 19.14 -32.11
N ALA A 22 4.98 18.68 -31.15
CA ALA A 22 4.98 19.26 -29.81
C ALA A 22 6.44 19.40 -29.36
N GLN A 23 6.91 20.65 -29.25
CA GLN A 23 8.30 20.92 -28.91
C GLN A 23 8.51 20.50 -27.46
N GLN A 24 9.36 19.48 -27.25
CA GLN A 24 9.65 19.01 -25.90
C GLN A 24 10.13 20.17 -25.03
N PRO A 25 9.61 20.29 -23.78
CA PRO A 25 10.09 21.31 -22.86
C PRO A 25 11.60 21.28 -22.71
N HIS A 26 12.22 22.44 -22.60
CA HIS A 26 13.67 22.57 -22.47
C HIS A 26 14.21 21.76 -21.27
N ALA A 27 13.49 21.77 -20.14
CA ALA A 27 13.84 20.99 -18.95
C ALA A 27 13.90 19.48 -19.22
N LEU A 28 12.93 18.94 -19.98
CA LEU A 28 12.95 17.52 -20.34
C LEU A 28 14.15 17.17 -21.23
N LYS A 29 14.48 18.04 -22.19
CA LYS A 29 15.66 17.84 -23.04
C LYS A 29 16.96 17.86 -22.23
N GLN A 30 17.09 18.79 -21.29
CA GLN A 30 18.26 18.86 -20.39
C GLN A 30 18.36 17.61 -19.50
N LEU A 31 17.24 17.16 -18.92
CA LEU A 31 17.20 15.94 -18.10
C LEU A 31 17.68 14.73 -18.91
N ILE A 32 17.11 14.49 -20.09
CA ILE A 32 17.46 13.36 -20.95
C ILE A 32 18.93 13.39 -21.37
N ALA A 33 19.49 14.60 -21.57
CA ALA A 33 20.88 14.80 -21.99
C ALA A 33 21.88 14.76 -20.82
N SER A 34 21.43 14.67 -19.58
CA SER A 34 22.32 14.63 -18.43
C SER A 34 23.06 13.28 -18.31
N ASN A 35 24.23 13.32 -17.69
CA ASN A 35 25.04 12.11 -17.50
C ASN A 35 24.35 11.07 -16.62
N GLU A 36 23.57 11.51 -15.64
CA GLU A 36 22.82 10.67 -14.71
C GLU A 36 21.75 9.84 -15.43
N MET A 37 21.19 10.40 -16.52
CA MET A 37 20.13 9.74 -17.30
C MET A 37 20.66 8.99 -18.54
N ARG A 38 21.96 8.94 -18.75
CA ARG A 38 22.58 8.36 -19.95
C ARG A 38 22.14 6.95 -20.30
N TYR A 39 21.87 6.14 -19.26
CA TYR A 39 21.45 4.74 -19.39
C TYR A 39 20.03 4.48 -18.84
N ALA A 40 19.29 5.53 -18.55
CA ALA A 40 17.95 5.43 -18.02
C ALA A 40 16.90 5.25 -19.12
N SER A 41 15.88 4.44 -18.82
CA SER A 41 14.66 4.36 -19.62
C SER A 41 13.70 5.43 -19.14
N ILE A 42 13.30 6.36 -20.00
CA ILE A 42 12.46 7.51 -19.64
C ILE A 42 11.24 7.57 -20.55
N GLY A 43 10.05 7.60 -19.95
CA GLY A 43 8.80 7.96 -20.63
C GLY A 43 8.19 9.18 -19.96
N CYS A 44 7.67 10.13 -20.72
CA CYS A 44 7.03 11.33 -20.17
C CYS A 44 5.80 11.73 -20.99
N MET A 45 4.65 11.88 -20.29
CA MET A 45 3.43 12.42 -20.85
C MET A 45 2.90 13.52 -19.94
N VAL A 46 2.53 14.65 -20.51
CA VAL A 46 1.78 15.71 -19.82
C VAL A 46 0.53 15.99 -20.63
N LYS A 47 -0.63 15.87 -19.97
CA LYS A 47 -1.93 16.13 -20.56
C LYS A 47 -2.78 16.97 -19.59
N GLU A 48 -3.49 17.94 -20.12
CA GLU A 48 -4.46 18.71 -19.35
C GLU A 48 -5.69 17.85 -19.01
N ILE A 49 -6.11 17.88 -17.74
CA ILE A 49 -7.28 17.15 -17.27
C ILE A 49 -8.54 17.74 -17.88
N GLY A 50 -9.46 16.87 -18.35
CA GLY A 50 -10.71 17.31 -18.98
C GLY A 50 -10.55 17.79 -20.42
N SER A 51 -9.34 17.86 -20.95
CA SER A 51 -9.10 18.25 -22.34
C SER A 51 -9.13 17.03 -23.27
N SER A 52 -9.86 17.16 -24.37
CA SER A 52 -9.79 16.22 -25.51
C SER A 52 -8.53 16.41 -26.36
N GLN A 53 -7.75 17.46 -26.08
CA GLN A 53 -6.58 17.81 -26.85
C GLN A 53 -5.44 16.79 -26.66
N LYS A 54 -4.51 16.82 -27.63
CA LYS A 54 -3.29 16.01 -27.58
C LYS A 54 -2.44 16.40 -26.35
N ALA A 55 -1.69 15.42 -25.82
CA ALA A 55 -0.71 15.67 -24.76
C ALA A 55 0.25 16.83 -25.15
N THR A 56 0.47 17.75 -24.23
CA THR A 56 1.41 18.87 -24.40
C THR A 56 2.86 18.39 -24.39
N VAL A 57 3.14 17.29 -23.68
CA VAL A 57 4.41 16.56 -23.71
C VAL A 57 4.12 15.12 -24.06
N ASN A 58 4.87 14.56 -24.99
CA ASN A 58 4.76 13.17 -25.39
C ASN A 58 6.18 12.68 -25.78
N TYR A 59 6.83 11.99 -24.85
CA TYR A 59 8.15 11.41 -25.05
C TYR A 59 8.17 9.96 -24.64
N GLN A 60 8.41 9.05 -25.58
CA GLN A 60 8.49 7.59 -25.37
C GLN A 60 7.32 7.03 -24.56
N THR A 61 6.12 7.54 -24.73
CA THR A 61 4.93 7.20 -23.92
C THR A 61 4.43 5.77 -24.11
N ASN A 62 4.91 5.07 -25.16
CA ASN A 62 4.60 3.65 -25.41
C ASN A 62 5.63 2.71 -24.78
N MET A 63 6.63 3.24 -24.09
CA MET A 63 7.62 2.42 -23.40
C MET A 63 6.98 1.70 -22.20
N ARG A 64 7.27 0.43 -22.06
CA ARG A 64 6.85 -0.36 -20.89
C ARG A 64 7.87 -0.14 -19.77
N LEU A 65 7.41 0.44 -18.68
CA LEU A 65 8.19 0.68 -17.48
C LEU A 65 7.54 -0.03 -16.30
N THR A 66 8.34 -0.41 -15.31
CA THR A 66 7.83 -0.95 -14.04
C THR A 66 7.14 0.16 -13.27
N PRO A 67 5.83 0.06 -12.97
CA PRO A 67 5.08 1.14 -12.37
C PRO A 67 5.42 1.37 -10.89
N ALA A 68 5.97 0.36 -10.20
CA ALA A 68 6.17 0.37 -8.76
C ALA A 68 4.91 0.88 -8.04
N SER A 69 5.04 1.72 -7.00
CA SER A 69 3.90 2.24 -6.22
C SER A 69 2.94 3.15 -7.00
N VAL A 70 3.31 3.63 -8.19
CA VAL A 70 2.37 4.38 -9.05
C VAL A 70 1.16 3.52 -9.46
N LEU A 71 1.30 2.20 -9.48
CA LEU A 71 0.19 1.28 -9.72
C LEU A 71 -0.95 1.46 -8.70
N LYS A 72 -0.66 1.92 -7.47
CA LYS A 72 -1.68 2.20 -6.45
C LYS A 72 -2.70 3.24 -6.92
N THR A 73 -2.28 4.21 -7.75
CA THR A 73 -3.20 5.20 -8.34
C THR A 73 -4.27 4.54 -9.20
N VAL A 74 -3.88 3.53 -9.99
CA VAL A 74 -4.83 2.77 -10.82
C VAL A 74 -5.74 1.92 -9.94
N THR A 75 -5.17 1.20 -8.98
CA THR A 75 -5.91 0.34 -8.05
C THR A 75 -6.96 1.13 -7.25
N THR A 76 -6.56 2.28 -6.66
CA THR A 76 -7.48 3.10 -5.86
C THR A 76 -8.55 3.77 -6.71
N ALA A 77 -8.21 4.26 -7.90
CA ALA A 77 -9.20 4.82 -8.82
C ALA A 77 -10.22 3.76 -9.25
N THR A 78 -9.77 2.54 -9.53
CA THR A 78 -10.65 1.41 -9.88
C THR A 78 -11.54 1.01 -8.70
N ALA A 79 -10.98 0.96 -7.49
CA ALA A 79 -11.75 0.66 -6.29
C ALA A 79 -12.84 1.71 -6.05
N LEU A 80 -12.52 2.99 -6.18
CA LEU A 80 -13.48 4.09 -6.04
C LEU A 80 -14.61 4.00 -7.08
N GLU A 81 -14.27 3.68 -8.33
CA GLU A 81 -15.25 3.53 -9.43
C GLU A 81 -16.19 2.33 -9.22
N LEU A 82 -15.66 1.21 -8.73
CA LEU A 82 -16.43 -0.03 -8.58
C LEU A 82 -17.20 -0.11 -7.25
N LEU A 83 -16.64 0.39 -6.16
CA LEU A 83 -17.21 0.28 -4.83
C LEU A 83 -17.97 1.54 -4.39
N GLY A 84 -17.61 2.70 -4.95
CA GLY A 84 -18.17 3.99 -4.57
C GLY A 84 -17.46 4.61 -3.35
N GLU A 85 -17.71 5.89 -3.11
CA GLU A 85 -17.11 6.66 -2.00
C GLU A 85 -17.66 6.29 -0.62
N ASP A 86 -18.85 5.71 -0.57
CA ASP A 86 -19.53 5.32 0.67
C ASP A 86 -19.18 3.90 1.12
N TYR A 87 -18.34 3.18 0.36
CA TYR A 87 -17.93 1.83 0.75
C TYR A 87 -17.22 1.83 2.11
N ARG A 88 -17.55 0.85 2.93
CA ARG A 88 -16.92 0.62 4.25
C ARG A 88 -16.51 -0.84 4.36
N TYR A 89 -15.40 -1.07 5.04
CA TYR A 89 -14.92 -2.40 5.37
C TYR A 89 -15.57 -2.86 6.70
N PRO A 90 -16.53 -3.78 6.69
CA PRO A 90 -17.10 -4.27 7.95
C PRO A 90 -16.12 -5.19 8.66
N THR A 91 -16.17 -5.20 9.99
CA THR A 91 -15.63 -6.27 10.82
C THR A 91 -16.77 -6.85 11.63
N GLU A 92 -17.03 -8.13 11.51
CA GLU A 92 -18.16 -8.81 12.16
C GLU A 92 -17.66 -9.59 13.37
N ILE A 93 -18.36 -9.45 14.50
CA ILE A 93 -18.13 -10.29 15.67
C ILE A 93 -19.28 -11.27 15.77
N GLN A 94 -18.96 -12.54 15.62
CA GLN A 94 -19.90 -13.64 15.58
C GLN A 94 -19.57 -14.65 16.68
N TYR A 95 -20.53 -15.48 17.07
CA TYR A 95 -20.28 -16.59 18.00
C TYR A 95 -21.15 -17.81 17.64
N ASP A 96 -20.67 -18.97 18.04
CA ASP A 96 -21.45 -20.22 18.07
C ASP A 96 -21.77 -20.62 19.51
N GLY A 97 -22.58 -21.65 19.68
CA GLY A 97 -22.89 -22.20 20.98
C GLY A 97 -23.94 -21.45 21.79
N VAL A 98 -23.86 -21.51 23.12
CA VAL A 98 -24.89 -21.00 24.01
C VAL A 98 -24.30 -20.09 25.08
N ILE A 99 -24.97 -18.97 25.33
CA ILE A 99 -24.64 -18.06 26.43
C ILE A 99 -25.49 -18.41 27.66
N GLN A 100 -24.83 -18.79 28.76
CA GLN A 100 -25.47 -19.08 30.04
C GLN A 100 -24.77 -18.32 31.16
N ASN A 101 -25.52 -17.52 31.90
CA ASN A 101 -25.01 -16.73 33.04
C ASN A 101 -23.76 -15.89 32.69
N GLY A 102 -23.72 -15.35 31.48
CA GLY A 102 -22.58 -14.58 30.99
C GLY A 102 -21.41 -15.41 30.45
N ASN A 103 -21.50 -16.72 30.44
CA ASN A 103 -20.48 -17.61 29.86
C ASN A 103 -20.93 -18.07 28.47
N LEU A 104 -20.14 -17.79 27.45
CA LEU A 104 -20.30 -18.40 26.14
C LEU A 104 -19.65 -19.79 26.16
N ASN A 105 -20.44 -20.84 26.02
CA ASN A 105 -19.98 -22.22 25.79
C ASN A 105 -19.94 -22.45 24.28
N GLY A 106 -18.86 -22.00 23.65
CA GLY A 106 -18.68 -21.97 22.21
C GLY A 106 -17.53 -21.04 21.84
N ASN A 107 -17.39 -20.75 20.55
CA ASN A 107 -16.32 -19.94 20.03
C ASN A 107 -16.80 -18.52 19.68
N LEU A 108 -15.90 -17.57 19.75
CA LEU A 108 -16.06 -16.22 19.22
C LEU A 108 -15.26 -16.10 17.93
N TYR A 109 -15.87 -15.50 16.90
CA TYR A 109 -15.23 -15.27 15.61
C TYR A 109 -15.15 -13.78 15.36
N ILE A 110 -13.98 -13.32 14.93
CA ILE A 110 -13.75 -11.97 14.42
C ILE A 110 -13.56 -12.14 12.92
N LYS A 111 -14.60 -11.85 12.15
CA LYS A 111 -14.59 -11.98 10.71
C LYS A 111 -14.20 -10.66 10.08
N GLY A 112 -13.01 -10.63 9.51
CA GLY A 112 -12.46 -9.47 8.82
C GLY A 112 -12.84 -9.43 7.35
N HIS A 113 -12.94 -8.22 6.80
CA HIS A 113 -13.23 -7.97 5.39
C HIS A 113 -12.13 -7.12 4.74
N GLY A 114 -10.91 -7.18 5.28
CA GLY A 114 -9.74 -6.51 4.72
C GLY A 114 -9.62 -5.03 5.12
N ASP A 115 -10.22 -4.62 6.24
CA ASP A 115 -10.08 -3.24 6.74
C ASP A 115 -8.61 -2.93 7.08
N PRO A 116 -7.97 -1.97 6.38
CA PRO A 116 -6.58 -1.64 6.61
C PRO A 116 -6.38 -0.62 7.74
N THR A 117 -7.47 -0.14 8.38
CA THR A 117 -7.40 1.00 9.30
C THR A 117 -7.25 0.60 10.76
N LEU A 118 -7.59 -0.64 11.13
CA LEU A 118 -7.66 -1.10 12.52
C LEU A 118 -6.28 -1.05 13.20
N GLY A 119 -6.10 -0.10 14.11
CA GLY A 119 -4.85 0.12 14.84
C GLY A 119 -3.72 0.71 14.01
N SER A 120 -3.98 1.09 12.75
CA SER A 120 -2.98 1.71 11.88
C SER A 120 -2.61 3.11 12.36
N SER A 121 -1.31 3.40 12.40
CA SER A 121 -0.80 4.73 12.75
C SER A 121 -1.13 5.81 11.73
N HIS A 122 -1.57 5.45 10.54
CA HIS A 122 -2.00 6.37 9.49
C HIS A 122 -3.39 6.98 9.73
N PHE A 123 -4.17 6.41 10.66
CA PHE A 123 -5.55 6.78 10.95
C PHE A 123 -5.79 7.12 12.43
N GLU A 124 -4.75 7.51 13.17
CA GLU A 124 -4.89 7.92 14.56
C GLU A 124 -5.69 9.24 14.71
N PRO A 125 -6.43 9.43 15.81
CA PRO A 125 -6.52 8.54 16.98
C PRO A 125 -7.58 7.45 16.87
N GLU A 126 -8.54 7.55 15.96
CA GLU A 126 -9.76 6.73 15.91
C GLU A 126 -9.44 5.25 15.68
N SER A 127 -8.35 4.96 14.99
CA SER A 127 -7.97 3.58 14.66
C SER A 127 -7.70 2.67 15.86
N LYS A 128 -7.44 3.23 17.05
CA LYS A 128 -7.14 2.47 18.27
C LYS A 128 -8.38 2.10 19.09
N GLU A 129 -9.51 2.68 18.77
CA GLU A 129 -10.75 2.48 19.53
C GLU A 129 -11.42 1.14 19.26
N PHE A 130 -11.09 0.48 18.14
CA PHE A 130 -11.72 -0.76 17.68
C PHE A 130 -11.71 -1.88 18.72
N ILE A 131 -10.65 -2.03 19.51
CA ILE A 131 -10.58 -3.07 20.57
C ILE A 131 -11.63 -2.81 21.64
N GLN A 132 -11.83 -1.54 22.02
CA GLN A 132 -12.83 -1.17 22.99
C GLN A 132 -14.24 -1.34 22.43
N GLU A 133 -14.45 -1.00 21.17
CA GLU A 133 -15.72 -1.19 20.48
C GLU A 133 -16.08 -2.68 20.39
N TRP A 134 -15.15 -3.53 19.99
CA TRP A 134 -15.36 -4.97 19.95
C TRP A 134 -15.65 -5.55 21.34
N THR A 135 -14.89 -5.12 22.34
CA THR A 135 -15.11 -5.54 23.73
C THR A 135 -16.50 -5.13 24.23
N ASN A 136 -16.93 -3.93 23.90
CA ASN A 136 -18.27 -3.44 24.27
C ASN A 136 -19.36 -4.23 23.53
N ALA A 137 -19.19 -4.53 22.24
CA ALA A 137 -20.14 -5.33 21.47
C ALA A 137 -20.30 -6.74 22.08
N ILE A 138 -19.19 -7.41 22.43
CA ILE A 138 -19.17 -8.72 23.08
C ILE A 138 -19.90 -8.66 24.43
N ARG A 139 -19.63 -7.64 25.25
CA ARG A 139 -20.30 -7.46 26.56
C ARG A 139 -21.79 -7.17 26.40
N ASN A 140 -22.17 -6.37 25.42
CA ASN A 140 -23.58 -6.04 25.14
C ASN A 140 -24.35 -7.28 24.65
N ALA A 141 -23.69 -8.23 24.00
CA ALA A 141 -24.27 -9.54 23.68
C ALA A 141 -24.43 -10.45 24.91
N GLY A 142 -24.04 -9.98 26.12
CA GLY A 142 -24.15 -10.75 27.37
C GLY A 142 -22.96 -11.66 27.64
N ILE A 143 -21.89 -11.62 26.86
CA ILE A 143 -20.73 -12.49 27.02
C ILE A 143 -19.71 -11.81 27.96
N LYS A 144 -19.43 -12.44 29.08
CA LYS A 144 -18.43 -12.02 30.08
C LYS A 144 -17.22 -12.93 30.11
N LYS A 145 -17.42 -14.20 29.72
CA LYS A 145 -16.38 -15.22 29.63
C LYS A 145 -16.63 -16.12 28.45
N ILE A 146 -15.56 -16.56 27.80
CA ILE A 146 -15.59 -17.48 26.67
C ILE A 146 -14.96 -18.80 27.13
N ASN A 147 -15.77 -19.89 27.06
CA ASN A 147 -15.33 -21.26 27.25
C ASN A 147 -15.17 -21.91 25.87
N GLY A 148 -14.18 -21.47 25.10
CA GLY A 148 -13.93 -21.88 23.73
C GLY A 148 -12.74 -21.10 23.18
N ARG A 149 -12.76 -20.86 21.87
CA ARG A 149 -11.68 -20.16 21.16
C ARG A 149 -12.14 -18.77 20.72
N VAL A 150 -11.18 -17.86 20.59
CA VAL A 150 -11.33 -16.64 19.78
C VAL A 150 -10.61 -16.91 18.47
N VAL A 151 -11.33 -16.79 17.36
CA VAL A 151 -10.87 -17.15 16.02
C VAL A 151 -10.90 -15.90 15.13
N ALA A 152 -9.80 -15.56 14.51
CA ALA A 152 -9.79 -14.62 13.39
C ALA A 152 -10.27 -15.40 12.15
N ASP A 153 -11.37 -14.94 11.54
CA ASP A 153 -11.92 -15.51 10.32
C ASP A 153 -11.51 -14.65 9.13
N GLU A 154 -10.62 -15.17 8.31
CA GLU A 154 -10.07 -14.54 7.13
C GLU A 154 -10.62 -15.10 5.82
N SER A 155 -11.71 -15.87 5.90
CA SER A 155 -12.30 -16.63 4.78
C SER A 155 -12.79 -15.77 3.60
N ILE A 156 -12.79 -14.44 3.74
CA ILE A 156 -13.12 -13.49 2.65
C ILE A 156 -12.06 -13.51 1.56
N PHE A 157 -10.81 -13.78 1.90
CA PHE A 157 -9.68 -13.91 0.97
C PHE A 157 -9.16 -15.34 0.98
N ASP A 158 -8.33 -15.66 -0.01
CA ASP A 158 -7.53 -16.88 0.03
C ASP A 158 -6.38 -16.75 1.06
N THR A 159 -5.59 -17.82 1.20
CA THR A 159 -4.48 -17.86 2.16
C THR A 159 -3.20 -17.23 1.63
N GLU A 160 -3.21 -16.68 0.41
CA GLU A 160 -2.04 -16.09 -0.24
C GLU A 160 -1.92 -14.58 0.03
N GLY A 161 -1.89 -14.17 1.29
CA GLY A 161 -1.73 -12.77 1.68
C GLY A 161 -0.42 -12.12 1.21
N ILE A 162 0.60 -12.94 0.93
CA ILE A 162 1.91 -12.52 0.44
C ILE A 162 2.08 -12.99 -1.00
N SER A 163 2.33 -12.06 -1.92
CA SER A 163 2.54 -12.39 -3.33
C SER A 163 3.81 -13.24 -3.52
N LEU A 164 3.68 -14.34 -4.27
CA LEU A 164 4.83 -15.19 -4.67
C LEU A 164 5.87 -14.47 -5.55
N LYS A 165 5.56 -13.26 -6.02
CA LYS A 165 6.47 -12.43 -6.84
C LYS A 165 7.24 -11.40 -6.03
N TRP A 166 6.99 -11.30 -4.74
CA TRP A 166 7.79 -10.44 -3.88
C TRP A 166 9.18 -11.05 -3.68
N VAL A 167 10.19 -10.20 -3.67
CA VAL A 167 11.54 -10.64 -3.36
C VAL A 167 11.67 -10.87 -1.86
N TYR A 168 12.55 -11.79 -1.48
CA TYR A 168 12.72 -12.17 -0.07
C TYR A 168 13.08 -10.99 0.83
N GLU A 169 13.84 -10.04 0.30
CA GLU A 169 14.29 -8.84 1.01
C GLU A 169 13.15 -7.89 1.38
N ASP A 170 11.99 -7.98 0.71
CA ASP A 170 10.82 -7.17 1.02
C ASP A 170 10.00 -7.74 2.19
N LEU A 171 10.15 -9.03 2.47
CA LEU A 171 9.46 -9.68 3.58
C LEU A 171 10.00 -9.15 4.92
N GLY A 172 9.09 -8.81 5.84
CA GLY A 172 9.43 -8.22 7.12
C GLY A 172 9.65 -6.70 7.09
N SER A 173 9.63 -6.07 5.91
CA SER A 173 9.56 -4.61 5.83
C SER A 173 8.12 -4.11 5.97
N TYR A 174 7.94 -2.85 6.37
CA TYR A 174 6.61 -2.26 6.60
C TYR A 174 5.67 -2.31 5.37
N TYR A 175 6.21 -2.42 4.17
CA TYR A 175 5.45 -2.54 2.91
C TYR A 175 5.29 -4.00 2.43
N GLY A 176 5.89 -4.96 3.13
CA GLY A 176 5.89 -6.38 2.81
C GLY A 176 5.13 -7.24 3.83
N THR A 177 4.19 -6.67 4.58
CA THR A 177 3.46 -7.36 5.66
C THR A 177 2.30 -8.24 5.19
N GLY A 178 1.98 -8.21 3.89
CA GLY A 178 0.85 -8.97 3.34
C GLY A 178 -0.51 -8.31 3.56
N SER A 179 -1.54 -8.91 2.94
CA SER A 179 -2.93 -8.47 3.05
C SER A 179 -3.82 -9.64 3.39
N TYR A 180 -4.61 -9.51 4.45
CA TYR A 180 -5.45 -10.57 4.99
C TYR A 180 -6.87 -10.06 5.22
N GLY A 181 -7.82 -10.95 5.49
CA GLY A 181 -9.18 -10.58 5.87
C GLY A 181 -9.20 -9.76 7.15
N THR A 182 -8.40 -10.14 8.13
CA THR A 182 -8.26 -9.44 9.41
C THR A 182 -6.87 -8.78 9.48
N ASN A 183 -6.78 -7.49 9.18
CA ASN A 183 -5.56 -6.71 9.35
C ASN A 183 -5.70 -5.86 10.62
N VAL A 184 -4.69 -5.89 11.47
CA VAL A 184 -4.61 -5.06 12.67
C VAL A 184 -3.19 -4.54 12.85
N PHE A 185 -3.05 -3.28 13.26
CA PHE A 185 -1.74 -2.64 13.48
C PHE A 185 -0.80 -2.75 12.26
N ASP A 186 -1.34 -2.57 11.05
CA ASP A 186 -0.62 -2.71 9.77
C ASP A 186 0.04 -4.09 9.57
N ASN A 187 -0.43 -5.13 10.27
CA ASN A 187 0.18 -6.46 10.38
C ASN A 187 1.64 -6.40 10.85
N MET A 188 1.95 -5.44 11.73
CA MET A 188 3.27 -5.18 12.28
C MET A 188 3.24 -5.12 13.81
N TYR A 189 4.40 -5.27 14.40
CA TYR A 189 4.65 -4.90 15.78
C TYR A 189 5.98 -4.16 15.88
N ALA A 190 6.08 -3.23 16.83
CA ALA A 190 7.33 -2.58 17.16
C ALA A 190 8.09 -3.43 18.18
N LEU A 191 9.35 -3.75 17.92
CA LEU A 191 10.22 -4.45 18.86
C LEU A 191 11.16 -3.43 19.53
N PHE A 192 11.04 -3.30 20.85
CA PHE A 192 11.88 -2.41 21.64
C PHE A 192 13.11 -3.14 22.13
N ILE A 193 14.27 -2.64 21.73
CA ILE A 193 15.57 -3.27 21.97
C ILE A 193 16.46 -2.29 22.74
N SER A 194 17.17 -2.78 23.75
CA SER A 194 18.24 -2.04 24.43
C SER A 194 19.60 -2.55 23.96
N THR A 195 20.41 -1.64 23.45
CA THR A 195 21.77 -1.95 23.00
C THR A 195 22.81 -1.58 24.07
N GLY A 196 23.87 -2.34 24.15
CA GLY A 196 25.06 -2.06 24.99
C GLY A 196 26.25 -1.63 24.13
N ASN A 197 27.45 -1.96 24.59
CA ASN A 197 28.70 -1.70 23.88
C ASN A 197 28.77 -2.46 22.55
N SER A 198 29.55 -1.95 21.59
CA SER A 198 29.78 -2.61 20.31
C SER A 198 30.22 -4.07 20.50
N GLY A 199 29.61 -4.98 19.74
CA GLY A 199 29.86 -6.42 19.82
C GLY A 199 28.99 -7.18 20.83
N THR A 200 28.21 -6.50 21.68
CA THR A 200 27.33 -7.16 22.64
C THR A 200 26.00 -7.52 21.99
N LEU A 201 25.30 -8.53 22.52
CA LEU A 201 23.94 -8.88 22.15
C LEU A 201 22.96 -7.83 22.72
N PRO A 202 22.12 -7.21 21.90
CA PRO A 202 21.05 -6.37 22.38
C PRO A 202 20.02 -7.18 23.19
N ARG A 203 19.39 -6.54 24.17
CA ARG A 203 18.34 -7.14 24.96
C ARG A 203 16.97 -6.71 24.43
N ILE A 204 16.12 -7.66 24.11
CA ILE A 204 14.72 -7.42 23.78
C ILE A 204 13.98 -7.03 25.06
N LEU A 205 13.28 -5.90 25.04
CA LEU A 205 12.56 -5.35 26.18
C LEU A 205 11.08 -5.70 26.14
N ARG A 206 10.43 -5.45 25.01
CA ARG A 206 9.00 -5.67 24.78
C ARG A 206 8.67 -5.53 23.32
N SER A 207 7.50 -5.99 22.94
CA SER A 207 6.86 -5.64 21.66
C SER A 207 5.62 -4.75 21.88
N GLU A 208 5.20 -4.04 20.84
CA GLU A 208 3.97 -3.24 20.84
C GLU A 208 3.29 -3.33 19.47
N PRO A 209 2.06 -3.88 19.35
CA PRO A 209 1.34 -4.55 20.43
C PRO A 209 2.13 -5.71 21.03
N ASN A 210 1.77 -6.10 22.25
CA ASN A 210 2.40 -7.25 22.90
C ASN A 210 2.04 -8.53 22.15
N VAL A 211 3.06 -9.26 21.67
CA VAL A 211 2.89 -10.52 20.94
C VAL A 211 3.48 -11.67 21.74
N ASP A 212 2.78 -12.80 21.78
CA ASP A 212 3.21 -14.01 22.47
C ASP A 212 4.02 -14.91 21.52
N ILE A 213 5.25 -14.46 21.21
CA ILE A 213 6.18 -15.20 20.36
C ILE A 213 7.55 -15.30 21.02
N VAL A 214 8.30 -16.34 20.65
CA VAL A 214 9.67 -16.54 21.11
C VAL A 214 10.63 -15.87 20.15
N PHE A 215 11.40 -14.90 20.64
CA PHE A 215 12.41 -14.21 19.86
C PHE A 215 13.78 -14.90 19.98
N HIS A 216 14.33 -15.32 18.85
CA HIS A 216 15.72 -15.77 18.74
C HIS A 216 16.58 -14.61 18.27
N ASN A 217 17.31 -13.97 19.18
CA ASN A 217 18.08 -12.77 18.90
C ASN A 217 19.52 -13.08 18.53
N TYR A 218 19.89 -12.75 17.29
CA TYR A 218 21.26 -12.89 16.75
C TYR A 218 21.88 -11.55 16.39
N LEU A 219 21.28 -10.43 16.82
CA LEU A 219 21.77 -9.08 16.55
C LEU A 219 23.05 -8.80 17.32
N HIS A 220 23.88 -7.91 16.81
CA HIS A 220 25.06 -7.39 17.50
C HIS A 220 25.04 -5.87 17.48
N ALA A 221 25.24 -5.25 18.64
CA ALA A 221 25.40 -3.81 18.74
C ALA A 221 26.63 -3.34 17.95
N LYS A 222 26.48 -2.24 17.22
CA LYS A 222 27.57 -1.58 16.48
C LYS A 222 27.67 -0.12 16.87
N SER A 223 28.84 0.48 16.69
CA SER A 223 29.10 1.89 16.95
C SER A 223 28.62 2.84 15.85
N ILE A 224 28.09 2.31 14.74
CA ILE A 224 27.58 3.07 13.60
C ILE A 224 26.05 3.12 13.64
N ALA A 225 25.50 4.29 13.38
CA ALA A 225 24.05 4.51 13.31
C ALA A 225 23.48 4.03 11.95
N LYS A 226 23.65 2.73 11.67
CA LYS A 226 23.05 2.10 10.49
C LYS A 226 22.35 0.84 10.92
N ASP A 227 21.03 0.82 10.77
CA ASP A 227 20.25 -0.39 10.91
C ASP A 227 20.52 -1.32 9.71
N SER A 228 20.86 -2.55 10.00
CA SER A 228 20.99 -3.64 9.05
C SER A 228 20.38 -4.93 9.61
N SER A 229 19.46 -4.79 10.55
CA SER A 229 18.70 -5.91 11.08
C SER A 229 17.58 -6.27 10.10
N TYR A 230 17.43 -7.55 9.84
CA TYR A 230 16.29 -8.15 9.17
C TYR A 230 15.56 -8.96 10.24
N ILE A 231 14.37 -8.52 10.64
CA ILE A 231 13.58 -9.13 11.70
C ILE A 231 12.30 -9.73 11.10
#